data_f7bd410eb8fc846ffd56e8a9d409092f
#
_entry.id   f7bd410eb8fc846ffd56e8a9d409092f
#
_cell.length_a   1.000
_cell.length_b   1.000
_cell.length_c   1.000
_cell.angle_alpha   90.00
_cell.angle_beta   90.00
_cell.angle_gamma   90.00
#
_symmetry.space_group_name_H-M   'P 1'
#
loop_
_entity.id
_entity.type
_entity.pdbx_description
1 polymer ?
#
loop_
_entity_poly.entity_id
_entity_poly.type
_entity_poly.pdbx_seq_one_letter_code
_entity_poly.pdbx_strand_id
1 'polypeptide(L)'
;MSKIFIVLWMIFFHIVDDYYLQGWLASSKQKRWWEENAPQPKYKYDYIWALLMHSFSWAFMIMLPIAVTMSFNPDKVFIILFVLNICLHAVIDDMKANRGLINLWQDQLLHIAQIILTAIFTIGR
;
A
#
# COMPACT_ATOMS: atom_id res chain seq x y z
N MET A 1 -4.14 5.24 -23.96
CA MET A 1 -2.94 5.26 -23.11
C MET A 1 -2.27 3.89 -23.16
N SER A 2 -0.95 3.83 -23.32
CA SER A 2 -0.27 2.54 -23.38
C SER A 2 -0.28 1.82 -22.03
N LYS A 3 -0.36 0.48 -22.05
CA LYS A 3 -0.34 -0.34 -20.84
C LYS A 3 0.96 -0.15 -20.05
N ILE A 4 2.09 -0.01 -20.74
CA ILE A 4 3.40 0.25 -20.11
C ILE A 4 3.37 1.59 -19.37
N PHE A 5 2.82 2.63 -19.96
CA PHE A 5 2.73 3.94 -19.33
C PHE A 5 1.85 3.92 -18.07
N ILE A 6 0.76 3.16 -18.09
CA ILE A 6 -0.09 2.98 -16.92
C ILE A 6 0.70 2.32 -15.77
N VAL A 7 1.46 1.26 -16.06
CA VAL A 7 2.31 0.59 -15.07
C VAL A 7 3.38 1.55 -14.51
N LEU A 8 4.02 2.32 -15.37
CA LEU A 8 5.00 3.32 -14.93
C LEU A 8 4.35 4.39 -14.02
N TRP A 9 3.15 4.80 -14.33
CA TRP A 9 2.38 5.73 -13.51
C TRP A 9 2.01 5.12 -12.15
N MET A 10 1.60 3.84 -12.12
CA MET A 10 1.35 3.12 -10.88
C MET A 10 2.61 3.05 -10.00
N ILE A 11 3.77 2.74 -10.59
CA ILE A 11 5.06 2.71 -9.87
C ILE A 11 5.42 4.10 -9.36
N PHE A 12 5.23 5.13 -10.15
CA PHE A 12 5.47 6.51 -9.71
C PHE A 12 4.60 6.88 -8.49
N PHE A 13 3.32 6.54 -8.51
CA PHE A 13 2.44 6.80 -7.37
C PHE A 13 2.78 5.95 -6.15
N HIS A 14 3.27 4.73 -6.33
CA HIS A 14 3.85 3.95 -5.24
C HIS A 14 5.00 4.72 -4.56
N ILE A 15 5.92 5.26 -5.35
CA ILE A 15 7.04 6.06 -4.82
C ILE A 15 6.51 7.30 -4.10
N VAL A 16 5.56 8.00 -4.68
CA VAL A 16 4.97 9.21 -4.07
C VAL A 16 4.34 8.89 -2.72
N ASP A 17 3.57 7.82 -2.62
CA ASP A 17 2.91 7.46 -1.37
C ASP A 17 3.90 6.97 -0.31
N ASP A 18 4.79 6.06 -0.65
CA ASP A 18 5.73 5.45 0.30
C ASP A 18 6.83 6.40 0.79
N TYR A 19 7.26 7.34 -0.03
CA TYR A 19 8.42 8.19 0.28
C TYR A 19 8.06 9.64 0.60
N TYR A 20 6.90 10.14 0.17
CA TYR A 20 6.53 11.55 0.32
C TYR A 20 5.24 11.79 1.09
N LEU A 21 4.20 10.97 0.91
CA LEU A 21 2.88 11.21 1.50
C LEU A 21 2.65 10.48 2.83
N GLN A 22 3.49 9.53 3.19
CA GLN A 22 3.29 8.69 4.36
C GLN A 22 3.27 9.48 5.67
N GLY A 23 4.15 10.49 5.82
CA GLY A 23 4.19 11.41 6.95
C GLY A 23 4.32 10.67 8.29
N TRP A 24 3.50 11.07 9.27
CA TRP A 24 3.44 10.45 10.60
C TRP A 24 3.11 8.96 10.56
N LEU A 25 2.40 8.48 9.54
CA LEU A 25 2.09 7.05 9.41
C LEU A 25 3.35 6.17 9.29
N ALA A 26 4.46 6.71 8.82
CA ALA A 26 5.74 6.01 8.78
C ALA A 26 6.21 5.57 10.18
N SER A 27 5.97 6.40 11.18
CA SER A 27 6.29 6.11 12.58
C SER A 27 5.17 5.30 13.26
N SER A 28 3.93 5.74 13.12
CA SER A 28 2.79 5.19 13.85
C SER A 28 2.34 3.80 13.40
N LYS A 29 2.74 3.33 12.23
CA LYS A 29 2.56 1.93 11.83
C LYS A 29 3.52 0.96 12.55
N GLN A 30 4.47 1.47 13.33
CA GLN A 30 5.42 0.70 14.13
C GLN A 30 4.89 0.56 15.56
N LYS A 31 4.74 -0.68 16.03
CA LYS A 31 4.40 -1.00 17.42
C LYS A 31 5.30 -0.26 18.42
N ARG A 32 6.60 -0.28 18.16
CA ARG A 32 7.63 0.33 19.00
C ARG A 32 7.38 1.83 19.22
N TRP A 33 6.93 2.54 18.20
CA TRP A 33 6.61 3.97 18.34
C TRP A 33 5.55 4.20 19.43
N TRP A 34 4.50 3.37 19.47
CA TRP A 34 3.45 3.46 20.49
C TRP A 34 3.96 3.08 21.88
N GLU A 35 4.80 2.03 21.97
CA GLU A 35 5.42 1.63 23.23
C GLU A 35 6.29 2.75 23.83
N GLU A 36 6.97 3.51 23.01
CA GLU A 36 7.84 4.62 23.42
C GLU A 36 7.07 5.93 23.69
N ASN A 37 6.00 6.23 22.93
CA ASN A 37 5.32 7.53 22.97
C ASN A 37 3.95 7.50 23.64
N ALA A 38 3.25 6.37 23.65
CA ALA A 38 1.92 6.22 24.23
C ALA A 38 1.74 4.80 24.80
N PRO A 39 2.45 4.43 25.89
CA PRO A 39 2.51 3.06 26.41
C PRO A 39 1.22 2.58 27.12
N GLN A 40 0.21 3.44 27.27
CA GLN A 40 -1.03 3.08 27.95
C GLN A 40 -1.75 1.93 27.20
N PRO A 41 -2.33 0.95 27.92
CA PRO A 41 -2.94 -0.25 27.30
C PRO A 41 -3.98 0.05 26.23
N LYS A 42 -4.68 1.17 26.31
CA LYS A 42 -5.72 1.56 25.33
C LYS A 42 -5.17 1.82 23.92
N TYR A 43 -3.85 2.10 23.79
CA TYR A 43 -3.20 2.39 22.52
C TYR A 43 -2.46 1.18 21.92
N LYS A 44 -2.53 0.02 22.57
CA LYS A 44 -1.74 -1.17 22.21
C LYS A 44 -1.89 -1.61 20.76
N TYR A 45 -3.05 -1.40 20.16
CA TYR A 45 -3.36 -1.85 18.80
C TYR A 45 -3.51 -0.70 17.79
N ASP A 46 -3.20 0.54 18.18
CA ASP A 46 -3.37 1.70 17.30
C ASP A 46 -2.43 1.68 16.09
N TYR A 47 -1.29 0.98 16.18
CA TYR A 47 -0.41 0.75 15.05
C TYR A 47 -1.09 0.00 13.89
N ILE A 48 -2.07 -0.88 14.19
CA ILE A 48 -2.85 -1.60 13.16
C ILE A 48 -3.70 -0.62 12.37
N TRP A 49 -4.32 0.35 13.05
CA TRP A 49 -5.06 1.41 12.37
C TRP A 49 -4.16 2.22 11.44
N ALA A 50 -2.98 2.59 11.91
CA ALA A 50 -2.00 3.31 11.10
C ALA A 50 -1.53 2.50 9.88
N LEU A 51 -1.28 1.20 10.05
CA LEU A 51 -1.00 0.28 8.93
C LEU A 51 -2.12 0.27 7.89
N LEU A 52 -3.37 0.18 8.33
CA LEU A 52 -4.53 0.16 7.44
C LEU A 52 -4.74 1.49 6.73
N MET A 53 -4.55 2.61 7.40
CA MET A 53 -4.67 3.94 6.79
C MET A 53 -3.60 4.17 5.72
N HIS A 54 -2.35 3.81 6.02
CA HIS A 54 -1.27 3.88 5.04
C HIS A 54 -1.54 2.94 3.86
N SER A 55 -1.97 1.71 4.13
CA SER A 55 -2.26 0.71 3.09
C SER A 55 -3.43 1.11 2.19
N PHE A 56 -4.45 1.75 2.75
CA PHE A 56 -5.55 2.34 1.97
C PHE A 56 -5.03 3.43 1.04
N SER A 57 -4.26 4.37 1.57
CA SER A 57 -3.66 5.46 0.79
C SER A 57 -2.82 4.91 -0.36
N TRP A 58 -1.97 3.94 -0.06
CA TRP A 58 -1.11 3.29 -1.04
C TRP A 58 -1.91 2.59 -2.15
N ALA A 59 -2.91 1.77 -1.78
CA ALA A 59 -3.75 1.06 -2.75
C ALA A 59 -4.54 2.04 -3.63
N PHE A 60 -5.06 3.12 -3.04
CA PHE A 60 -5.74 4.18 -3.77
C PHE A 60 -4.80 4.80 -4.82
N MET A 61 -3.60 5.17 -4.40
CA MET A 61 -2.62 5.83 -5.27
C MET A 61 -2.18 4.94 -6.43
N ILE A 62 -1.83 3.67 -6.18
CA ILE A 62 -1.39 2.79 -7.27
C ILE A 62 -2.53 2.42 -8.24
N MET A 63 -3.76 2.40 -7.78
CA MET A 63 -4.90 2.03 -8.62
C MET A 63 -5.57 3.24 -9.29
N LEU A 64 -5.21 4.46 -8.94
CA LEU A 64 -5.75 5.67 -9.54
C LEU A 64 -5.52 5.74 -11.06
N PRO A 65 -4.35 5.39 -11.62
CA PRO A 65 -4.16 5.35 -13.08
C PRO A 65 -5.11 4.38 -13.78
N ILE A 66 -5.42 3.24 -13.15
CA ILE A 66 -6.38 2.27 -13.68
C ILE A 66 -7.79 2.87 -13.64
N ALA A 67 -8.18 3.52 -12.53
CA ALA A 67 -9.47 4.17 -12.40
C ALA A 67 -9.69 5.25 -13.47
N VAL A 68 -8.63 6.00 -13.83
CA VAL A 68 -8.68 6.97 -14.93
C VAL A 68 -9.02 6.28 -16.25
N THR A 69 -8.40 5.13 -16.56
CA THR A 69 -8.71 4.38 -17.78
C THR A 69 -10.13 3.84 -17.83
N MET A 70 -10.74 3.64 -16.67
CA MET A 70 -12.12 3.19 -16.52
C MET A 70 -13.12 4.37 -16.39
N SER A 71 -12.66 5.60 -16.63
CA SER A 71 -13.47 6.82 -16.46
C SER A 71 -14.10 6.93 -15.06
N PHE A 72 -13.35 6.50 -14.03
CA PHE A 72 -13.78 6.43 -12.63
C PHE A 72 -15.04 5.57 -12.39
N ASN A 73 -15.25 4.56 -13.22
CA ASN A 73 -16.35 3.62 -13.07
C ASN A 73 -15.81 2.20 -12.79
N PRO A 74 -15.40 1.92 -11.53
CA PRO A 74 -14.74 0.67 -11.18
C PRO A 74 -15.70 -0.52 -11.27
N ASP A 75 -15.21 -1.61 -11.83
CA ASP A 75 -15.92 -2.88 -11.87
C ASP A 75 -15.61 -3.75 -10.63
N LYS A 76 -16.23 -4.92 -10.57
CA LYS A 76 -16.04 -5.85 -9.44
C LYS A 76 -14.59 -6.29 -9.27
N VAL A 77 -13.86 -6.52 -10.37
CA VAL A 77 -12.46 -6.93 -10.32
C VAL A 77 -11.60 -5.83 -9.71
N PHE A 78 -11.83 -4.57 -10.12
CA PHE A 78 -11.14 -3.43 -9.52
C PHE A 78 -11.35 -3.36 -8.00
N ILE A 79 -12.59 -3.50 -7.54
CA ILE A 79 -12.92 -3.43 -6.10
C ILE A 79 -12.26 -4.57 -5.32
N ILE A 80 -12.30 -5.80 -5.85
CA ILE A 80 -11.65 -6.95 -5.21
C ILE A 80 -10.15 -6.71 -5.09
N LEU A 81 -9.50 -6.28 -6.17
CA LEU A 81 -8.06 -6.01 -6.18
C LEU A 81 -7.69 -4.84 -5.27
N PHE A 82 -8.55 -3.82 -5.18
CA PHE A 82 -8.35 -2.72 -4.25
C PHE A 82 -8.28 -3.21 -2.79
N VAL A 83 -9.24 -4.02 -2.37
CA VAL A 83 -9.27 -4.59 -1.02
C VAL A 83 -8.09 -5.53 -0.79
N LEU A 84 -7.76 -6.40 -1.76
CA LEU A 84 -6.61 -7.29 -1.66
C LEU A 84 -5.30 -6.51 -1.54
N ASN A 85 -5.13 -5.43 -2.29
CA ASN A 85 -3.93 -4.59 -2.20
C ASN A 85 -3.80 -3.93 -0.84
N ILE A 86 -4.90 -3.45 -0.23
CA ILE A 86 -4.87 -2.93 1.15
C ILE A 86 -4.36 -4.01 2.11
N CYS A 87 -4.96 -5.19 2.08
CA CYS A 87 -4.61 -6.27 3.01
C CYS A 87 -3.16 -6.74 2.83
N LEU A 88 -2.73 -6.97 1.59
CA LEU A 88 -1.38 -7.44 1.29
C LEU A 88 -0.33 -6.38 1.63
N HIS A 89 -0.58 -5.13 1.30
CA HIS A 89 0.35 -4.04 1.64
C HIS A 89 0.50 -3.91 3.15
N ALA A 90 -0.59 -3.99 3.92
CA ALA A 90 -0.54 -3.94 5.37
C ALA A 90 0.28 -5.09 5.96
N VAL A 91 0.12 -6.32 5.44
CA VAL A 91 0.89 -7.48 5.89
C VAL A 91 2.38 -7.32 5.56
N ILE A 92 2.72 -6.89 4.35
CA ILE A 92 4.11 -6.69 3.93
C ILE A 92 4.78 -5.61 4.77
N ASP A 93 4.12 -4.49 4.98
CA ASP A 93 4.63 -3.40 5.81
C ASP A 93 4.83 -3.84 7.28
N ASP A 94 3.90 -4.62 7.82
CA ASP A 94 4.02 -5.16 9.17
C ASP A 94 5.22 -6.13 9.28
N MET A 95 5.45 -6.95 8.27
CA MET A 95 6.61 -7.86 8.22
C MET A 95 7.94 -7.09 8.29
N LYS A 96 8.04 -5.94 7.64
CA LYS A 96 9.21 -5.08 7.71
C LYS A 96 9.26 -4.26 8.99
N ALA A 97 8.20 -3.52 9.30
CA ALA A 97 8.18 -2.51 10.34
C ALA A 97 8.14 -3.09 11.77
N ASN A 98 7.46 -4.22 11.97
CA ASN A 98 7.19 -4.77 13.30
C ASN A 98 7.80 -6.14 13.55
N ARG A 99 7.93 -6.97 12.51
CA ARG A 99 8.43 -8.35 12.66
C ARG A 99 9.88 -8.52 12.28
N GLY A 100 10.46 -7.57 11.55
CA GLY A 100 11.85 -7.65 11.10
C GLY A 100 12.14 -8.84 10.17
N LEU A 101 11.13 -9.35 9.46
CA LEU A 101 11.24 -10.54 8.60
C LEU A 101 11.82 -10.23 7.21
N ILE A 102 11.67 -8.99 6.76
CA ILE A 102 12.13 -8.54 5.45
C ILE A 102 12.86 -7.20 5.56
N ASN A 103 13.78 -6.97 4.62
CA ASN A 103 14.50 -5.70 4.50
C ASN A 103 13.82 -4.78 3.47
N LEU A 104 14.39 -3.58 3.27
CA LEU A 104 13.84 -2.58 2.35
C LEU A 104 13.73 -3.12 0.91
N TRP A 105 14.75 -3.84 0.42
CA TRP A 105 14.74 -4.41 -0.93
C TRP A 105 13.61 -5.40 -1.13
N GLN A 106 13.44 -6.32 -0.18
CA GLN A 106 12.38 -7.33 -0.21
C GLN A 106 11.00 -6.68 -0.13
N ASP A 107 10.82 -5.72 0.74
CA ASP A 107 9.60 -4.93 0.88
C ASP A 107 9.23 -4.24 -0.45
N GLN A 108 10.17 -3.54 -1.06
CA GLN A 108 9.93 -2.81 -2.30
C GLN A 108 9.66 -3.76 -3.48
N LEU A 109 10.37 -4.88 -3.57
CA LEU A 109 10.12 -5.88 -4.62
C LEU A 109 8.73 -6.51 -4.49
N LEU A 110 8.26 -6.77 -3.26
CA LEU A 110 6.91 -7.28 -3.02
C LEU A 110 5.84 -6.26 -3.43
N HIS A 111 6.05 -4.97 -3.17
CA HIS A 111 5.12 -3.92 -3.62
C HIS A 111 5.11 -3.78 -5.15
N ILE A 112 6.27 -3.86 -5.80
CA ILE A 112 6.33 -3.88 -7.27
C ILE A 112 5.61 -5.11 -7.83
N ALA A 113 5.77 -6.28 -7.21
CA ALA A 113 5.03 -7.48 -7.61
C ALA A 113 3.50 -7.29 -7.47
N GLN A 114 3.03 -6.66 -6.39
CA GLN A 114 1.62 -6.30 -6.24
C GLN A 114 1.12 -5.40 -7.40
N ILE A 115 1.90 -4.40 -7.76
CA ILE A 115 1.58 -3.47 -8.87
C ILE A 115 1.47 -4.24 -10.19
N ILE A 116 2.47 -5.07 -10.51
CA ILE A 116 2.48 -5.86 -11.76
C ILE A 116 1.28 -6.81 -11.83
N LEU A 117 0.99 -7.54 -10.75
CA LEU A 117 -0.17 -8.45 -10.71
C LEU A 117 -1.48 -7.68 -10.83
N THR A 118 -1.63 -6.55 -10.15
CA THR A 118 -2.81 -5.69 -10.26
C THR A 118 -3.01 -5.22 -11.70
N ALA A 119 -1.94 -4.80 -12.37
CA ALA A 119 -1.98 -4.39 -13.76
C ALA A 119 -2.40 -5.53 -14.69
N ILE A 120 -1.85 -6.74 -14.51
CA ILE A 120 -2.20 -7.91 -15.30
C ILE A 120 -3.70 -8.21 -15.19
N PHE A 121 -4.25 -8.21 -13.99
CA PHE A 121 -5.65 -8.56 -13.76
C PHE A 121 -6.64 -7.43 -14.09
N THR A 122 -6.18 -6.21 -14.28
CA THR A 122 -7.04 -5.06 -14.65
C THR A 122 -6.90 -4.69 -16.13
N ILE A 123 -5.73 -4.23 -16.53
CA ILE A 123 -5.48 -3.73 -17.89
C ILE A 123 -4.98 -4.81 -18.87
N GLY A 124 -4.63 -5.98 -18.37
CA GLY A 124 -4.17 -7.12 -19.17
C GLY A 124 -5.30 -7.95 -19.78
N ARG A 125 -6.53 -7.82 -19.28
CA ARG A 125 -7.73 -8.56 -19.72
C ARG A 125 -8.46 -7.91 -20.89
#